data_0475497ed94fc4f9fd8d7a313b15df48
#
_entry.id   0475497ed94fc4f9fd8d7a313b15df48
#
_cell.length_a   1.000
_cell.length_b   1.000
_cell.length_c   1.000
_cell.angle_alpha   90.00
_cell.angle_beta   90.00
_cell.angle_gamma   90.00
#
_symmetry.space_group_name_H-M   'P 1'
#
loop_
_entity.id
_entity.type
_entity.pdbx_description
1 polymer ?
#
loop_
_entity_poly.entity_id
_entity_poly.type
_entity_poly.pdbx_seq_one_letter_code
_entity_poly.pdbx_strand_id
1 'polypeptide(L)'
;MTRSSVRRTAVAISLCVAVAAGAARAADRAAVLAFRTSLTVAEAQDLVSGRQGFDVCLPNLSVLTPEIAAALAKPTGFYRLSLPAVESLTPETARALAYRTGDLDLPGVTSLTPEAAAALAPHRGHLSLCGLSSLSIDVAKELARHSGHLSLSGLTELTPEVAVALARQTGRLSLPGIPAVSVATAGAIARHRGASLTLAGLTRLPADVADALAPHRGTLILPRLAELPADTAAALARHVGPLTLDGLGGLSVEAAAALAAHDGALTLRGLSVLQPAVALALAAHQGTLSLPGIHLLTADVAAAFAMHRGVLCLPSVATLSAAAAEALAMHRGGLVLSGLTTLSPDAARALAGHEGEIDLYTLAQSAPLDSVDLARLLTEKIRLLSLPKVLRLDATDAVAIADTLARSTGSVSLPNLKAASPATVAALLAGRNVAIPPLDEIEMLVEPSAGEPLVQGDVGGD
;
A
#
# COMPACT_ATOMS: atom_id res chain seq x y z
N MET A 1 31.03 14.69 21.47
CA MET A 1 29.55 14.60 21.55
C MET A 1 29.06 13.96 20.25
N THR A 2 28.77 12.69 20.29
CA THR A 2 28.63 11.80 19.13
C THR A 2 27.20 11.83 18.54
N ARG A 3 27.12 11.75 17.22
CA ARG A 3 25.88 11.73 16.40
C ARG A 3 24.80 10.69 16.79
N SER A 4 25.06 9.88 17.81
CA SER A 4 24.11 8.87 18.31
C SER A 4 23.02 9.44 19.22
N SER A 5 23.26 10.59 19.86
CA SER A 5 22.28 11.19 20.79
C SER A 5 21.13 11.92 20.08
N VAL A 6 21.36 12.41 18.86
CA VAL A 6 20.35 13.21 18.12
C VAL A 6 19.31 12.33 17.41
N ARG A 7 19.64 11.07 17.08
CA ARG A 7 18.65 10.14 16.52
C ARG A 7 17.67 9.54 17.56
N ARG A 8 18.01 9.58 18.83
CA ARG A 8 17.13 9.10 19.92
C ARG A 8 15.97 10.05 20.22
N THR A 9 16.07 11.32 19.84
CA THR A 9 15.06 12.36 20.13
C THR A 9 14.00 12.52 19.03
N ALA A 10 14.26 12.09 17.80
CA ALA A 10 13.35 12.31 16.66
C ALA A 10 12.21 11.30 16.54
N VAL A 11 12.26 10.16 17.25
CA VAL A 11 11.21 9.11 17.21
C VAL A 11 10.14 9.36 18.29
N ALA A 12 10.38 10.28 19.23
CA ALA A 12 9.50 10.52 20.36
C ALA A 12 8.32 11.49 20.08
N ILE A 13 8.16 12.04 18.89
CA ILE A 13 7.18 13.12 18.64
C ILE A 13 5.97 12.67 17.79
N SER A 14 5.66 11.39 17.71
CA SER A 14 4.43 10.95 17.06
C SER A 14 3.48 10.22 18.00
N LEU A 15 3.24 10.81 19.16
CA LEU A 15 2.19 10.36 20.05
C LEU A 15 1.35 11.57 20.46
N CYS A 16 0.33 11.90 19.69
CA CYS A 16 -0.60 12.94 20.09
C CYS A 16 -2.04 12.62 19.78
N VAL A 17 -2.80 12.74 20.86
CA VAL A 17 -4.17 13.26 20.97
C VAL A 17 -5.29 12.32 20.56
N ALA A 18 -5.91 11.69 21.57
CA ALA A 18 -7.34 11.48 21.58
C ALA A 18 -7.90 11.47 23.02
N VAL A 19 -8.93 12.19 23.20
CA VAL A 19 -9.55 12.73 24.40
C VAL A 19 -10.60 11.81 24.99
N ALA A 20 -10.57 11.65 26.31
CA ALA A 20 -11.73 11.64 27.23
C ALA A 20 -11.21 11.61 28.68
N ALA A 21 -11.79 12.35 29.58
CA ALA A 21 -11.26 12.68 30.92
C ALA A 21 -10.98 11.48 31.87
N GLY A 22 -11.47 10.29 31.58
CA GLY A 22 -11.11 9.03 32.25
C GLY A 22 -9.89 8.34 31.65
N ALA A 23 -9.68 8.48 30.32
CA ALA A 23 -8.55 7.97 29.60
C ALA A 23 -7.28 8.81 29.79
N ALA A 24 -7.41 10.09 30.14
CA ALA A 24 -6.28 11.00 30.39
C ALA A 24 -5.41 10.56 31.58
N ARG A 25 -6.00 10.11 32.68
CA ARG A 25 -5.21 9.63 33.85
C ARG A 25 -4.48 8.30 33.57
N ALA A 26 -5.07 7.42 32.80
CA ALA A 26 -4.42 6.16 32.39
C ALA A 26 -3.35 6.42 31.32
N ALA A 27 -3.57 7.39 30.42
CA ALA A 27 -2.61 7.82 29.41
C ALA A 27 -1.39 8.52 30.06
N ASP A 28 -1.60 9.40 31.04
CA ASP A 28 -0.52 10.07 31.77
C ASP A 28 0.35 9.07 32.53
N ARG A 29 -0.27 8.10 33.24
CA ARG A 29 0.48 7.07 33.97
C ARG A 29 1.29 6.18 33.02
N ALA A 30 0.72 5.81 31.90
CA ALA A 30 1.42 5.01 30.91
C ALA A 30 2.54 5.77 30.19
N ALA A 31 2.36 7.07 29.96
CA ALA A 31 3.44 7.94 29.45
C ALA A 31 4.61 7.99 30.42
N VAL A 32 4.35 8.10 31.73
CA VAL A 32 5.40 8.08 32.78
C VAL A 32 6.10 6.71 32.81
N LEU A 33 5.36 5.61 32.72
CA LEU A 33 5.93 4.25 32.74
C LEU A 33 6.78 3.97 31.49
N ALA A 34 6.42 4.54 30.34
CA ALA A 34 7.18 4.37 29.10
C ALA A 34 8.62 4.91 29.17
N PHE A 35 8.90 5.86 30.06
CA PHE A 35 10.24 6.44 30.21
C PHE A 35 11.08 5.80 31.32
N ARG A 36 10.61 4.75 31.98
CA ARG A 36 11.38 4.05 33.02
C ARG A 36 12.41 3.10 32.40
N THR A 37 13.52 2.93 33.12
CA THR A 37 14.59 1.97 32.78
C THR A 37 14.27 0.56 33.25
N SER A 38 13.35 0.39 34.20
CA SER A 38 12.85 -0.88 34.73
C SER A 38 11.36 -0.75 35.07
N LEU A 39 10.64 -1.86 35.01
CA LEU A 39 9.22 -1.98 35.37
C LEU A 39 9.04 -3.10 36.40
N THR A 40 8.02 -2.99 37.22
CA THR A 40 7.48 -4.14 37.96
C THR A 40 6.53 -4.92 37.04
N VAL A 41 6.27 -6.18 37.39
CA VAL A 41 5.30 -7.02 36.66
C VAL A 41 3.91 -6.38 36.64
N ALA A 42 3.48 -5.77 37.73
CA ALA A 42 2.20 -5.06 37.83
C ALA A 42 2.13 -3.86 36.89
N GLU A 43 3.19 -3.04 36.82
CA GLU A 43 3.28 -1.90 35.92
C GLU A 43 3.29 -2.35 34.44
N ALA A 44 3.98 -3.45 34.12
CA ALA A 44 3.96 -4.04 32.79
C ALA A 44 2.55 -4.56 32.41
N GLN A 45 1.83 -5.16 33.37
CA GLN A 45 0.44 -5.57 33.17
C GLN A 45 -0.49 -4.38 33.00
N ASP A 46 -0.32 -3.31 33.78
CA ASP A 46 -1.10 -2.08 33.64
C ASP A 46 -0.90 -1.41 32.28
N LEU A 47 0.34 -1.41 31.76
CA LEU A 47 0.65 -0.86 30.45
C LEU A 47 -0.12 -1.57 29.32
N VAL A 48 -0.33 -2.88 29.46
CA VAL A 48 -0.98 -3.70 28.46
C VAL A 48 -2.49 -3.85 28.67
N SER A 49 -2.97 -3.72 29.90
CA SER A 49 -4.39 -3.82 30.24
C SER A 49 -5.16 -2.57 29.76
N GLY A 50 -6.25 -2.77 29.03
CA GLY A 50 -7.15 -1.69 28.59
C GLY A 50 -6.73 -0.94 27.33
N ARG A 51 -5.66 -1.33 26.63
CA ARG A 51 -5.21 -0.73 25.36
C ARG A 51 -5.41 -1.71 24.22
N GLN A 52 -6.50 -1.56 23.49
CA GLN A 52 -6.68 -2.27 22.21
C GLN A 52 -6.29 -1.35 21.05
N GLY A 53 -5.47 -1.84 20.14
CA GLY A 53 -5.19 -1.17 18.87
C GLY A 53 -4.07 -0.11 18.89
N PHE A 54 -3.19 -0.07 19.92
CA PHE A 54 -2.10 0.91 19.99
C PHE A 54 -0.72 0.24 20.00
N ASP A 55 0.28 0.96 19.48
CA ASP A 55 1.69 0.60 19.60
C ASP A 55 2.22 0.98 20.98
N VAL A 56 3.06 0.12 21.56
CA VAL A 56 3.75 0.36 22.82
C VAL A 56 5.24 0.46 22.56
N CYS A 57 5.83 1.61 22.85
CA CYS A 57 7.26 1.84 22.78
C CYS A 57 7.77 2.16 24.19
N LEU A 58 8.78 1.41 24.65
CA LEU A 58 9.45 1.58 25.95
C LEU A 58 10.92 1.95 25.71
N PRO A 59 11.19 3.21 25.34
CA PRO A 59 12.49 3.63 24.82
C PRO A 59 13.64 3.52 25.81
N ASN A 60 13.36 3.52 27.11
CA ASN A 60 14.37 3.48 28.16
C ASN A 60 14.40 2.16 28.94
N LEU A 61 13.48 1.22 28.69
CA LEU A 61 13.44 -0.05 29.38
C LEU A 61 14.67 -0.89 29.00
N SER A 62 15.67 -0.89 29.86
CA SER A 62 16.91 -1.63 29.65
C SER A 62 16.96 -2.94 30.45
N VAL A 63 16.21 -3.02 31.56
CA VAL A 63 16.11 -4.22 32.40
C VAL A 63 14.82 -4.96 32.07
N LEU A 64 14.93 -6.08 31.38
CA LEU A 64 13.79 -6.92 30.98
C LEU A 64 13.95 -8.32 31.59
N THR A 65 13.22 -8.61 32.66
CA THR A 65 13.17 -9.97 33.22
C THR A 65 12.17 -10.85 32.49
N PRO A 66 12.26 -12.19 32.56
CA PRO A 66 11.29 -13.08 31.93
C PRO A 66 9.83 -12.81 32.37
N GLU A 67 9.61 -12.43 33.62
CA GLU A 67 8.27 -12.13 34.16
C GLU A 67 7.71 -10.84 33.58
N ILE A 68 8.54 -9.79 33.43
CA ILE A 68 8.15 -8.52 32.78
C ILE A 68 7.88 -8.78 31.30
N ALA A 69 8.75 -9.55 30.64
CA ALA A 69 8.56 -9.94 29.24
C ALA A 69 7.25 -10.72 29.03
N ALA A 70 6.95 -11.67 29.92
CA ALA A 70 5.68 -12.40 29.87
C ALA A 70 4.45 -11.51 30.12
N ALA A 71 4.58 -10.51 31.01
CA ALA A 71 3.52 -9.54 31.26
C ALA A 71 3.26 -8.67 30.02
N LEU A 72 4.32 -8.18 29.35
CA LEU A 72 4.25 -7.38 28.13
C LEU A 72 3.79 -8.21 26.91
N ALA A 73 4.03 -9.52 26.90
CA ALA A 73 3.67 -10.41 25.80
C ALA A 73 2.22 -10.89 25.84
N LYS A 74 1.45 -10.62 26.91
CA LYS A 74 0.04 -11.04 27.00
C LYS A 74 -0.75 -10.52 25.78
N PRO A 75 -1.61 -11.36 25.17
CA PRO A 75 -2.41 -10.97 24.02
C PRO A 75 -3.47 -9.95 24.41
N THR A 76 -3.19 -8.69 24.23
CA THR A 76 -4.04 -7.55 24.63
C THR A 76 -4.46 -6.67 23.45
N GLY A 77 -4.17 -7.11 22.21
CA GLY A 77 -4.61 -6.40 21.00
C GLY A 77 -3.74 -5.21 20.60
N PHE A 78 -2.50 -5.06 21.14
CA PHE A 78 -1.59 -4.08 20.53
C PHE A 78 -1.01 -4.60 19.23
N TYR A 79 -0.72 -3.67 18.31
CA TYR A 79 -0.09 -4.01 17.05
C TYR A 79 1.42 -4.22 17.21
N ARG A 80 2.13 -3.34 17.91
CA ARG A 80 3.59 -3.38 18.03
C ARG A 80 4.07 -3.17 19.49
N LEU A 81 5.09 -3.93 19.88
CA LEU A 81 5.91 -3.67 21.07
C LEU A 81 7.34 -3.36 20.63
N SER A 82 7.84 -2.16 20.97
CA SER A 82 9.20 -1.74 20.68
C SER A 82 9.99 -1.53 21.96
N LEU A 83 11.17 -2.18 22.07
CA LEU A 83 12.07 -2.17 23.23
C LEU A 83 13.49 -1.70 22.83
N PRO A 84 13.67 -0.40 22.57
CA PRO A 84 14.93 0.11 21.99
C PRO A 84 16.15 0.04 22.93
N ALA A 85 15.93 0.01 24.26
CA ALA A 85 17.02 0.00 25.22
C ALA A 85 17.43 -1.42 25.67
N VAL A 86 16.75 -2.46 25.21
CA VAL A 86 17.10 -3.85 25.49
C VAL A 86 18.24 -4.27 24.56
N GLU A 87 19.46 -4.39 25.10
CA GLU A 87 20.66 -4.68 24.32
C GLU A 87 20.93 -6.18 24.11
N SER A 88 20.41 -7.03 25.01
CA SER A 88 20.55 -8.49 24.95
C SER A 88 19.31 -9.19 25.49
N LEU A 89 19.11 -10.43 25.07
CA LEU A 89 18.00 -11.29 25.55
C LEU A 89 18.56 -12.61 26.08
N THR A 90 18.09 -12.99 27.28
CA THR A 90 18.25 -14.38 27.73
C THR A 90 17.26 -15.29 26.99
N PRO A 91 17.52 -16.60 26.88
CA PRO A 91 16.58 -17.53 26.27
C PRO A 91 15.20 -17.53 26.93
N GLU A 92 15.13 -17.31 28.26
CA GLU A 92 13.87 -17.27 29.02
C GLU A 92 13.06 -16.00 28.66
N THR A 93 13.73 -14.85 28.59
CA THR A 93 13.12 -13.57 28.19
C THR A 93 12.64 -13.63 26.73
N ALA A 94 13.46 -14.18 25.85
CA ALA A 94 13.16 -14.39 24.45
C ALA A 94 11.91 -15.29 24.26
N ARG A 95 11.86 -16.40 25.02
CA ARG A 95 10.71 -17.32 25.02
C ARG A 95 9.44 -16.62 25.50
N ALA A 96 9.54 -15.80 26.56
CA ALA A 96 8.39 -15.05 27.06
C ALA A 96 7.84 -14.07 26.01
N LEU A 97 8.71 -13.34 25.31
CA LEU A 97 8.33 -12.42 24.23
C LEU A 97 7.72 -13.14 23.03
N ALA A 98 8.19 -14.37 22.72
CA ALA A 98 7.74 -15.13 21.55
C ALA A 98 6.26 -15.50 21.56
N TYR A 99 5.59 -15.53 22.73
CA TYR A 99 4.16 -15.79 22.87
C TYR A 99 3.29 -14.58 22.45
N ARG A 100 3.90 -13.46 22.15
CA ARG A 100 3.17 -12.29 21.67
C ARG A 100 2.56 -12.52 20.29
N THR A 101 1.34 -12.00 20.06
CA THR A 101 0.61 -12.14 18.78
C THR A 101 0.84 -10.96 17.83
N GLY A 102 1.26 -9.77 18.32
CA GLY A 102 1.54 -8.58 17.50
C GLY A 102 3.01 -8.45 17.13
N ASP A 103 3.39 -7.36 16.48
CA ASP A 103 4.76 -7.10 16.06
C ASP A 103 5.70 -6.88 17.24
N LEU A 104 6.92 -7.39 17.13
CA LEU A 104 8.00 -7.26 18.11
C LEU A 104 9.21 -6.56 17.47
N ASP A 105 9.53 -5.39 18.00
CA ASP A 105 10.64 -4.56 17.53
C ASP A 105 11.70 -4.44 18.63
N LEU A 106 12.89 -4.95 18.35
CA LEU A 106 14.01 -5.04 19.28
C LEU A 106 15.28 -4.36 18.69
N PRO A 107 15.21 -3.04 18.45
CA PRO A 107 16.30 -2.35 17.76
C PRO A 107 17.56 -2.17 18.63
N GLY A 108 17.45 -2.37 19.94
CA GLY A 108 18.59 -2.32 20.86
C GLY A 108 19.41 -3.59 20.91
N VAL A 109 18.84 -4.72 20.50
CA VAL A 109 19.53 -6.02 20.55
C VAL A 109 20.66 -6.05 19.54
N THR A 110 21.89 -5.95 20.03
CA THR A 110 23.12 -5.92 19.22
C THR A 110 23.79 -7.29 19.09
N SER A 111 23.44 -8.23 19.96
CA SER A 111 23.90 -9.61 19.92
C SER A 111 22.80 -10.57 20.35
N LEU A 112 22.80 -11.77 19.78
CA LEU A 112 21.83 -12.82 20.08
C LEU A 112 22.54 -14.17 20.14
N THR A 113 22.25 -14.95 21.19
CA THR A 113 22.76 -16.33 21.25
C THR A 113 21.85 -17.26 20.43
N PRO A 114 22.35 -18.42 19.96
CA PRO A 114 21.54 -19.39 19.25
C PRO A 114 20.31 -19.84 20.05
N GLU A 115 20.44 -19.99 21.39
CA GLU A 115 19.35 -20.41 22.28
C GLU A 115 18.26 -19.31 22.40
N ALA A 116 18.67 -18.04 22.46
CA ALA A 116 17.72 -16.91 22.46
C ALA A 116 17.05 -16.76 21.10
N ALA A 117 17.77 -16.96 19.99
CA ALA A 117 17.22 -16.98 18.65
C ALA A 117 16.19 -18.12 18.47
N ALA A 118 16.53 -19.33 18.94
CA ALA A 118 15.60 -20.47 18.95
C ALA A 118 14.36 -20.21 19.78
N ALA A 119 14.51 -19.49 20.91
CA ALA A 119 13.38 -19.12 21.77
C ALA A 119 12.48 -18.05 21.15
N LEU A 120 13.01 -17.12 20.31
CA LEU A 120 12.23 -16.13 19.55
C LEU A 120 11.54 -16.71 18.30
N ALA A 121 12.10 -17.77 17.71
CA ALA A 121 11.62 -18.33 16.44
C ALA A 121 10.11 -18.68 16.40
N PRO A 122 9.45 -19.14 17.48
CA PRO A 122 8.01 -19.40 17.51
C PRO A 122 7.13 -18.15 17.42
N HIS A 123 7.67 -16.93 17.53
CA HIS A 123 6.92 -15.70 17.35
C HIS A 123 6.25 -15.69 15.96
N ARG A 124 4.98 -15.25 15.89
CA ARG A 124 4.19 -15.32 14.63
C ARG A 124 4.02 -13.97 13.94
N GLY A 125 4.25 -12.85 14.64
CA GLY A 125 4.16 -11.49 14.09
C GLY A 125 5.41 -11.08 13.29
N HIS A 126 5.51 -9.78 13.03
CA HIS A 126 6.76 -9.20 12.51
C HIS A 126 7.81 -9.16 13.62
N LEU A 127 8.97 -9.76 13.36
CA LEU A 127 10.14 -9.71 14.24
C LEU A 127 11.21 -8.81 13.61
N SER A 128 11.48 -7.69 14.27
CA SER A 128 12.48 -6.70 13.85
C SER A 128 13.66 -6.72 14.79
N LEU A 129 14.85 -7.06 14.28
CA LEU A 129 16.13 -7.14 14.99
C LEU A 129 17.14 -6.18 14.34
N CYS A 130 16.79 -4.88 14.35
CA CYS A 130 17.56 -3.85 13.65
C CYS A 130 18.92 -3.55 14.28
N GLY A 131 19.18 -3.98 15.52
CA GLY A 131 20.44 -3.78 16.21
C GLY A 131 21.55 -4.76 15.81
N LEU A 132 21.18 -5.90 15.22
CA LEU A 132 22.16 -6.92 14.84
C LEU A 132 22.94 -6.47 13.60
N SER A 133 24.22 -6.15 13.77
CA SER A 133 25.12 -5.76 12.67
C SER A 133 25.76 -6.94 11.96
N SER A 134 25.81 -8.11 12.61
CA SER A 134 26.31 -9.37 12.06
C SER A 134 25.52 -10.55 12.62
N LEU A 135 25.56 -11.68 11.93
CA LEU A 135 24.93 -12.94 12.35
C LEU A 135 25.94 -14.09 12.29
N SER A 136 25.97 -14.91 13.32
CA SER A 136 26.57 -16.22 13.21
C SER A 136 25.66 -17.18 12.42
N ILE A 137 26.26 -18.22 11.82
CA ILE A 137 25.51 -19.23 11.08
C ILE A 137 24.47 -19.91 11.97
N ASP A 138 24.76 -20.16 13.24
CA ASP A 138 23.85 -20.86 14.13
C ASP A 138 22.68 -19.98 14.56
N VAL A 139 22.90 -18.69 14.82
CA VAL A 139 21.82 -17.72 15.04
C VAL A 139 20.94 -17.61 13.80
N ALA A 140 21.52 -17.54 12.60
CA ALA A 140 20.79 -17.47 11.35
C ALA A 140 19.91 -18.72 11.11
N LYS A 141 20.42 -19.92 11.44
CA LYS A 141 19.65 -21.18 11.37
C LYS A 141 18.43 -21.15 12.28
N GLU A 142 18.58 -20.66 13.50
CA GLU A 142 17.47 -20.60 14.46
C GLU A 142 16.46 -19.52 14.07
N LEU A 143 16.90 -18.32 13.68
CA LEU A 143 16.01 -17.26 13.18
C LEU A 143 15.26 -17.67 11.90
N ALA A 144 15.86 -18.53 11.07
CA ALA A 144 15.21 -19.05 9.86
C ALA A 144 13.99 -19.94 10.14
N ARG A 145 13.78 -20.39 11.38
CA ARG A 145 12.56 -21.09 11.80
C ARG A 145 11.37 -20.15 12.03
N HIS A 146 11.62 -18.84 12.10
CA HIS A 146 10.56 -17.86 12.22
C HIS A 146 9.72 -17.83 10.93
N SER A 147 8.40 -18.02 11.05
CA SER A 147 7.50 -18.10 9.89
C SER A 147 6.85 -16.76 9.52
N GLY A 148 6.97 -15.73 10.36
CA GLY A 148 6.47 -14.38 10.12
C GLY A 148 7.42 -13.53 9.28
N HIS A 149 7.23 -12.22 9.32
CA HIS A 149 8.16 -11.27 8.70
C HIS A 149 9.39 -11.08 9.60
N LEU A 150 10.57 -11.41 9.09
CA LEU A 150 11.87 -11.18 9.74
C LEU A 150 12.57 -9.99 9.10
N SER A 151 12.87 -8.96 9.89
CA SER A 151 13.63 -7.79 9.46
C SER A 151 14.96 -7.71 10.20
N LEU A 152 16.06 -7.69 9.43
CA LEU A 152 17.44 -7.64 9.93
C LEU A 152 18.13 -6.39 9.35
N SER A 153 17.58 -5.21 9.68
CA SER A 153 18.00 -3.95 9.07
C SER A 153 19.40 -3.49 9.49
N GLY A 154 19.91 -4.02 10.59
CA GLY A 154 21.25 -3.72 11.09
C GLY A 154 22.36 -4.45 10.36
N LEU A 155 22.05 -5.55 9.68
CA LEU A 155 23.05 -6.32 8.94
C LEU A 155 23.65 -5.46 7.82
N THR A 156 24.97 -5.32 7.85
CA THR A 156 25.73 -4.60 6.81
C THR A 156 26.41 -5.54 5.83
N GLU A 157 26.57 -6.80 6.21
CA GLU A 157 27.18 -7.86 5.41
C GLU A 157 26.38 -9.14 5.48
N LEU A 158 26.36 -9.90 4.40
CA LEU A 158 25.74 -11.21 4.30
C LEU A 158 26.72 -12.19 3.65
N THR A 159 27.25 -13.12 4.44
CA THR A 159 28.10 -14.18 3.87
C THR A 159 27.24 -15.24 3.19
N PRO A 160 27.81 -16.02 2.24
CA PRO A 160 27.07 -17.11 1.59
C PRO A 160 26.49 -18.14 2.57
N GLU A 161 27.22 -18.45 3.65
CA GLU A 161 26.81 -19.44 4.65
C GLU A 161 25.61 -18.95 5.48
N VAL A 162 25.62 -17.68 5.88
CA VAL A 162 24.49 -17.03 6.58
C VAL A 162 23.30 -16.92 5.63
N ALA A 163 23.52 -16.59 4.35
CA ALA A 163 22.48 -16.55 3.33
C ALA A 163 21.82 -17.93 3.13
N VAL A 164 22.60 -19.03 3.08
CA VAL A 164 22.08 -20.41 3.02
C VAL A 164 21.22 -20.73 4.24
N ALA A 165 21.64 -20.27 5.43
CA ALA A 165 20.86 -20.51 6.65
C ALA A 165 19.55 -19.73 6.63
N LEU A 166 19.56 -18.42 6.32
CA LEU A 166 18.38 -17.56 6.24
C LEU A 166 17.42 -17.94 5.10
N ALA A 167 17.94 -18.52 4.01
CA ALA A 167 17.11 -18.98 2.89
C ALA A 167 16.11 -20.09 3.25
N ARG A 168 16.22 -20.70 4.43
CA ARG A 168 15.24 -21.67 4.96
C ARG A 168 14.02 -21.03 5.57
N GLN A 169 14.05 -19.72 5.83
CA GLN A 169 12.90 -18.96 6.36
C GLN A 169 11.76 -18.99 5.35
N THR A 170 10.51 -19.14 5.84
CA THR A 170 9.33 -19.35 5.00
C THR A 170 8.39 -18.14 4.94
N GLY A 171 8.62 -17.13 5.77
CA GLY A 171 7.84 -15.89 5.79
C GLY A 171 8.42 -14.82 4.84
N ARG A 172 8.33 -13.57 5.26
CA ARG A 172 8.95 -12.44 4.55
C ARG A 172 10.33 -12.17 5.14
N LEU A 173 11.36 -12.01 4.31
CA LEU A 173 12.71 -11.67 4.74
C LEU A 173 13.12 -10.30 4.22
N SER A 174 13.51 -9.41 5.14
CA SER A 174 13.94 -8.05 4.81
C SER A 174 15.35 -7.77 5.31
N LEU A 175 16.25 -7.41 4.39
CA LEU A 175 17.68 -7.18 4.62
C LEU A 175 18.08 -5.77 4.10
N PRO A 176 17.51 -4.68 4.66
CA PRO A 176 17.69 -3.34 4.09
C PRO A 176 19.06 -2.71 4.37
N GLY A 177 19.84 -3.27 5.29
CA GLY A 177 21.16 -2.76 5.64
C GLY A 177 22.28 -3.17 4.70
N ILE A 178 22.06 -4.14 3.80
CA ILE A 178 23.09 -4.74 2.96
C ILE A 178 23.25 -3.94 1.66
N PRO A 179 24.39 -3.23 1.46
CA PRO A 179 24.57 -2.35 0.31
C PRO A 179 24.98 -3.09 -0.98
N ALA A 180 25.56 -4.29 -0.85
CA ALA A 180 25.99 -5.14 -1.95
C ALA A 180 26.00 -6.61 -1.53
N VAL A 181 25.84 -7.51 -2.49
CA VAL A 181 25.95 -8.96 -2.31
C VAL A 181 26.82 -9.56 -3.40
N SER A 182 27.57 -10.60 -3.06
CA SER A 182 28.33 -11.39 -4.05
C SER A 182 27.38 -12.31 -4.84
N VAL A 183 27.82 -12.78 -6.00
CA VAL A 183 27.08 -13.78 -6.79
C VAL A 183 26.76 -15.02 -5.96
N ALA A 184 27.73 -15.50 -5.15
CA ALA A 184 27.54 -16.66 -4.28
C ALA A 184 26.47 -16.41 -3.22
N THR A 185 26.50 -15.22 -2.59
CA THR A 185 25.48 -14.81 -1.59
C THR A 185 24.11 -14.66 -2.24
N ALA A 186 24.04 -14.04 -3.42
CA ALA A 186 22.81 -13.86 -4.18
C ALA A 186 22.18 -15.23 -4.53
N GLY A 187 22.96 -16.15 -5.06
CA GLY A 187 22.50 -17.50 -5.37
C GLY A 187 22.11 -18.33 -4.14
N ALA A 188 22.74 -18.06 -2.99
CA ALA A 188 22.35 -18.69 -1.73
C ALA A 188 21.00 -18.17 -1.23
N ILE A 189 20.82 -16.83 -1.17
CA ILE A 189 19.60 -16.22 -0.66
C ILE A 189 18.41 -16.36 -1.64
N ALA A 190 18.67 -16.49 -2.94
CA ALA A 190 17.63 -16.76 -3.95
C ALA A 190 16.87 -18.07 -3.70
N ARG A 191 17.43 -19.01 -2.92
CA ARG A 191 16.76 -20.24 -2.47
C ARG A 191 15.70 -19.99 -1.38
N HIS A 192 15.55 -18.76 -0.93
CA HIS A 192 14.52 -18.39 0.06
C HIS A 192 13.12 -18.76 -0.46
N ARG A 193 12.37 -19.50 0.36
CA ARG A 193 11.07 -20.08 -0.01
C ARG A 193 9.87 -19.27 0.47
N GLY A 194 10.12 -18.15 1.14
CA GLY A 194 9.08 -17.30 1.71
C GLY A 194 8.40 -16.41 0.67
N ALA A 195 7.38 -15.72 1.14
CA ALA A 195 6.52 -14.89 0.29
C ALA A 195 7.24 -13.71 -0.37
N SER A 196 8.27 -13.14 0.29
CA SER A 196 9.06 -12.03 -0.28
C SER A 196 10.46 -11.96 0.28
N LEU A 197 11.38 -11.50 -0.58
CA LEU A 197 12.76 -11.13 -0.26
C LEU A 197 12.96 -9.64 -0.57
N THR A 198 13.27 -8.84 0.46
CA THR A 198 13.52 -7.41 0.31
C THR A 198 14.99 -7.12 0.54
N LEU A 199 15.67 -6.57 -0.47
CA LEU A 199 17.07 -6.16 -0.44
C LEU A 199 17.16 -4.64 -0.64
N ALA A 200 16.61 -3.88 0.34
CA ALA A 200 16.48 -2.43 0.20
C ALA A 200 17.80 -1.65 0.34
N GLY A 201 18.90 -2.32 0.70
CA GLY A 201 20.23 -1.71 0.71
C GLY A 201 20.87 -1.61 -0.67
N LEU A 202 20.44 -2.45 -1.61
CA LEU A 202 21.03 -2.49 -2.95
C LEU A 202 20.63 -1.25 -3.76
N THR A 203 21.60 -0.39 -4.06
CA THR A 203 21.42 0.78 -4.94
C THR A 203 21.88 0.52 -6.36
N ARG A 204 22.72 -0.51 -6.56
CA ARG A 204 23.22 -1.02 -7.84
C ARG A 204 23.14 -2.54 -7.84
N LEU A 205 22.92 -3.11 -9.00
CA LEU A 205 22.79 -4.55 -9.17
C LEU A 205 23.54 -4.96 -10.46
N PRO A 206 24.70 -5.61 -10.37
CA PRO A 206 25.36 -6.21 -11.54
C PRO A 206 24.53 -7.33 -12.15
N ALA A 207 24.67 -7.55 -13.46
CA ALA A 207 23.87 -8.54 -14.19
C ALA A 207 24.08 -9.98 -13.69
N ASP A 208 25.27 -10.35 -13.30
CA ASP A 208 25.63 -11.66 -12.74
C ASP A 208 24.98 -11.89 -11.36
N VAL A 209 24.90 -10.85 -10.53
CA VAL A 209 24.18 -10.88 -9.25
C VAL A 209 22.66 -10.97 -9.49
N ALA A 210 22.15 -10.23 -10.46
CA ALA A 210 20.74 -10.30 -10.85
C ALA A 210 20.35 -11.69 -11.33
N ASP A 211 21.19 -12.31 -12.15
CA ASP A 211 21.06 -13.71 -12.62
C ASP A 211 21.04 -14.70 -11.46
N ALA A 212 21.92 -14.50 -10.49
CA ALA A 212 21.96 -15.34 -9.29
C ALA A 212 20.70 -15.19 -8.41
N LEU A 213 20.04 -14.02 -8.41
CA LEU A 213 18.78 -13.78 -7.69
C LEU A 213 17.55 -14.29 -8.43
N ALA A 214 17.60 -14.42 -9.76
CA ALA A 214 16.46 -14.78 -10.60
C ALA A 214 15.74 -16.11 -10.21
N PRO A 215 16.41 -17.15 -9.66
CA PRO A 215 15.74 -18.37 -9.20
C PRO A 215 14.81 -18.20 -7.99
N HIS A 216 14.81 -17.04 -7.31
CA HIS A 216 13.87 -16.77 -6.23
C HIS A 216 12.43 -16.82 -6.76
N ARG A 217 11.49 -17.44 -6.01
CA ARG A 217 10.10 -17.65 -6.47
C ARG A 217 9.07 -16.73 -5.82
N GLY A 218 9.42 -16.14 -4.68
CA GLY A 218 8.56 -15.13 -4.02
C GLY A 218 8.71 -13.75 -4.65
N THR A 219 8.07 -12.75 -4.07
CA THR A 219 8.27 -11.35 -4.50
C THR A 219 9.69 -10.90 -4.24
N LEU A 220 10.40 -10.43 -5.27
CA LEU A 220 11.70 -9.78 -5.14
C LEU A 220 11.51 -8.26 -5.10
N ILE A 221 11.95 -7.62 -4.01
CA ILE A 221 11.73 -6.20 -3.76
C ILE A 221 13.07 -5.49 -3.64
N LEU A 222 13.36 -4.60 -4.61
CA LEU A 222 14.60 -3.83 -4.75
C LEU A 222 14.27 -2.32 -4.77
N PRO A 223 13.84 -1.73 -3.63
CA PRO A 223 13.19 -0.42 -3.64
C PRO A 223 14.16 0.76 -3.75
N ARG A 224 15.47 0.52 -3.71
CA ARG A 224 16.50 1.58 -3.84
C ARG A 224 17.39 1.41 -5.06
N LEU A 225 17.08 0.48 -5.94
CA LEU A 225 17.78 0.34 -7.21
C LEU A 225 17.46 1.57 -8.08
N ALA A 226 18.45 2.44 -8.28
CA ALA A 226 18.26 3.74 -8.93
C ALA A 226 18.39 3.66 -10.47
N GLU A 227 19.20 2.73 -10.96
CA GLU A 227 19.50 2.53 -12.37
C GLU A 227 19.36 1.05 -12.73
N LEU A 228 18.89 0.77 -13.92
CA LEU A 228 18.72 -0.58 -14.45
C LEU A 228 19.27 -0.67 -15.87
N PRO A 229 20.54 -1.10 -16.04
CA PRO A 229 21.10 -1.44 -17.36
C PRO A 229 20.31 -2.56 -18.04
N ALA A 230 20.35 -2.60 -19.37
CA ALA A 230 19.56 -3.57 -20.14
C ALA A 230 19.96 -5.04 -19.88
N ASP A 231 21.23 -5.31 -19.63
CA ASP A 231 21.73 -6.65 -19.25
C ASP A 231 21.23 -7.09 -17.87
N THR A 232 21.21 -6.17 -16.89
CA THR A 232 20.65 -6.41 -15.56
C THR A 232 19.13 -6.59 -15.64
N ALA A 233 18.44 -5.80 -16.48
CA ALA A 233 17.00 -5.94 -16.73
C ALA A 233 16.68 -7.32 -17.34
N ALA A 234 17.47 -7.78 -18.31
CA ALA A 234 17.32 -9.09 -18.92
C ALA A 234 17.57 -10.24 -17.92
N ALA A 235 18.52 -10.06 -17.00
CA ALA A 235 18.75 -11.01 -15.94
C ALA A 235 17.58 -11.08 -14.95
N LEU A 236 17.07 -9.92 -14.50
CA LEU A 236 15.91 -9.85 -13.60
C LEU A 236 14.62 -10.36 -14.28
N ALA A 237 14.47 -10.19 -15.59
CA ALA A 237 13.31 -10.69 -16.32
C ALA A 237 13.14 -12.21 -16.25
N ARG A 238 14.19 -12.96 -15.93
CA ARG A 238 14.12 -14.42 -15.68
C ARG A 238 13.53 -14.79 -14.34
N HIS A 239 13.34 -13.80 -13.44
CA HIS A 239 12.66 -14.03 -12.17
C HIS A 239 11.19 -14.42 -12.41
N VAL A 240 10.72 -15.48 -11.72
CA VAL A 240 9.37 -16.02 -11.96
C VAL A 240 8.30 -15.37 -11.07
N GLY A 241 8.69 -14.87 -9.89
CA GLY A 241 7.77 -14.24 -8.94
C GLY A 241 7.51 -12.76 -9.25
N PRO A 242 6.65 -12.08 -8.48
CA PRO A 242 6.47 -10.64 -8.63
C PRO A 242 7.77 -9.85 -8.40
N LEU A 243 8.01 -8.83 -9.21
CA LEU A 243 9.20 -7.97 -9.16
C LEU A 243 8.80 -6.52 -8.84
N THR A 244 9.43 -5.95 -7.81
CA THR A 244 9.18 -4.58 -7.36
C THR A 244 10.48 -3.77 -7.42
N LEU A 245 10.51 -2.72 -8.27
CA LEU A 245 11.67 -1.87 -8.54
C LEU A 245 11.28 -0.39 -8.31
N ASP A 246 10.96 -0.06 -7.06
CA ASP A 246 10.38 1.23 -6.69
C ASP A 246 11.37 2.41 -6.75
N GLY A 247 12.67 2.14 -6.82
CA GLY A 247 13.73 3.16 -6.83
C GLY A 247 14.06 3.74 -8.20
N LEU A 248 13.58 3.11 -9.27
CA LEU A 248 13.90 3.53 -10.64
C LEU A 248 13.23 4.85 -10.98
N GLY A 249 14.00 5.93 -11.10
CA GLY A 249 13.51 7.24 -11.53
C GLY A 249 13.35 7.40 -13.04
N GLY A 250 13.94 6.49 -13.82
CA GLY A 250 13.87 6.44 -15.28
C GLY A 250 14.24 5.04 -15.79
N LEU A 251 13.91 4.78 -17.04
CA LEU A 251 14.18 3.51 -17.71
C LEU A 251 14.52 3.76 -19.18
N SER A 252 15.58 3.10 -19.69
CA SER A 252 15.85 3.14 -21.12
C SER A 252 14.88 2.23 -21.87
N VAL A 253 14.74 2.44 -23.19
CA VAL A 253 13.87 1.62 -24.04
C VAL A 253 14.34 0.15 -24.05
N GLU A 254 15.67 -0.05 -24.07
CA GLU A 254 16.28 -1.38 -24.08
C GLU A 254 16.03 -2.12 -22.74
N ALA A 255 16.17 -1.41 -21.61
CA ALA A 255 15.89 -1.98 -20.30
C ALA A 255 14.39 -2.27 -20.12
N ALA A 256 13.50 -1.40 -20.63
CA ALA A 256 12.07 -1.60 -20.63
C ALA A 256 11.68 -2.83 -21.47
N ALA A 257 12.25 -2.98 -22.67
CA ALA A 257 12.02 -4.13 -23.53
C ALA A 257 12.53 -5.43 -22.89
N ALA A 258 13.67 -5.37 -22.21
CA ALA A 258 14.20 -6.53 -21.47
C ALA A 258 13.28 -6.92 -20.30
N LEU A 259 12.81 -5.94 -19.49
CA LEU A 259 11.85 -6.19 -18.40
C LEU A 259 10.50 -6.71 -18.88
N ALA A 260 10.06 -6.31 -20.07
CA ALA A 260 8.80 -6.78 -20.64
C ALA A 260 8.75 -8.29 -20.86
N ALA A 261 9.90 -8.96 -20.93
CA ALA A 261 9.99 -10.42 -20.97
C ALA A 261 9.75 -11.12 -19.61
N HIS A 262 9.56 -10.35 -18.53
CA HIS A 262 9.22 -10.89 -17.22
C HIS A 262 7.78 -11.44 -17.20
N ASP A 263 7.58 -12.65 -16.67
CA ASP A 263 6.25 -13.30 -16.67
C ASP A 263 5.39 -12.94 -15.44
N GLY A 264 6.03 -12.46 -14.33
CA GLY A 264 5.35 -12.13 -13.08
C GLY A 264 4.73 -10.73 -13.08
N ALA A 265 4.14 -10.32 -11.96
CA ALA A 265 3.71 -8.94 -11.78
C ALA A 265 4.92 -8.01 -11.66
N LEU A 266 4.89 -6.86 -12.35
CA LEU A 266 5.95 -5.85 -12.35
C LEU A 266 5.44 -4.55 -11.74
N THR A 267 6.11 -4.06 -10.70
CA THR A 267 5.79 -2.77 -10.04
C THR A 267 6.97 -1.81 -10.16
N LEU A 268 6.71 -0.61 -10.70
CA LEU A 268 7.70 0.44 -11.01
C LEU A 268 7.22 1.79 -10.45
N ARG A 269 7.21 1.93 -9.11
CA ARG A 269 6.69 3.13 -8.42
C ARG A 269 7.51 4.39 -8.69
N GLY A 270 8.82 4.27 -8.89
CA GLY A 270 9.72 5.42 -9.07
C GLY A 270 9.52 6.16 -10.40
N LEU A 271 8.91 5.50 -11.39
CA LEU A 271 8.65 6.12 -12.69
C LEU A 271 7.48 7.10 -12.57
N SER A 272 7.78 8.39 -12.48
CA SER A 272 6.78 9.47 -12.40
C SER A 272 6.43 10.06 -13.75
N VAL A 273 7.34 9.97 -14.71
CA VAL A 273 7.18 10.40 -16.10
C VAL A 273 7.64 9.28 -17.01
N LEU A 274 6.86 8.95 -18.03
CA LEU A 274 7.18 7.94 -19.03
C LEU A 274 7.24 8.58 -20.41
N GLN A 275 8.30 8.23 -21.14
CA GLN A 275 8.35 8.51 -22.58
C GLN A 275 7.50 7.49 -23.34
N PRO A 276 6.79 7.86 -24.43
CA PRO A 276 5.96 6.94 -25.19
C PRO A 276 6.70 5.69 -25.68
N ALA A 277 7.97 5.82 -26.06
CA ALA A 277 8.79 4.69 -26.50
C ALA A 277 9.06 3.68 -25.35
N VAL A 278 9.29 4.16 -24.11
CA VAL A 278 9.45 3.31 -22.93
C VAL A 278 8.13 2.63 -22.58
N ALA A 279 7.02 3.38 -22.64
CA ALA A 279 5.68 2.83 -22.40
C ALA A 279 5.34 1.73 -23.42
N LEU A 280 5.66 1.94 -24.70
CA LEU A 280 5.47 0.94 -25.75
C LEU A 280 6.31 -0.33 -25.51
N ALA A 281 7.56 -0.17 -25.07
CA ALA A 281 8.41 -1.30 -24.72
C ALA A 281 7.84 -2.09 -23.53
N LEU A 282 7.39 -1.39 -22.45
CA LEU A 282 6.74 -2.02 -21.29
C LEU A 282 5.40 -2.66 -21.64
N ALA A 283 4.68 -2.14 -22.64
CA ALA A 283 3.39 -2.69 -23.07
C ALA A 283 3.49 -4.12 -23.64
N ALA A 284 4.68 -4.59 -24.02
CA ALA A 284 4.91 -5.98 -24.39
C ALA A 284 4.86 -6.96 -23.23
N HIS A 285 4.90 -6.47 -21.97
CA HIS A 285 4.74 -7.29 -20.76
C HIS A 285 3.35 -7.96 -20.74
N GLN A 286 3.30 -9.25 -20.36
CA GLN A 286 2.05 -10.01 -20.40
C GLN A 286 1.35 -10.09 -19.03
N GLY A 287 2.08 -9.85 -17.93
CA GLY A 287 1.57 -9.90 -16.57
C GLY A 287 0.90 -8.60 -16.12
N THR A 288 0.72 -8.46 -14.81
CA THR A 288 0.26 -7.20 -14.21
C THR A 288 1.38 -6.16 -14.24
N LEU A 289 1.14 -5.01 -14.86
CA LEU A 289 2.04 -3.86 -14.86
C LEU A 289 1.48 -2.76 -13.94
N SER A 290 2.17 -2.46 -12.85
CA SER A 290 1.77 -1.47 -11.85
C SER A 290 2.73 -0.28 -11.86
N LEU A 291 2.19 0.92 -12.09
CA LEU A 291 2.92 2.18 -12.24
C LEU A 291 2.38 3.23 -11.25
N PRO A 292 2.56 3.04 -9.93
CA PRO A 292 2.00 3.95 -8.92
C PRO A 292 2.66 5.33 -8.91
N GLY A 293 3.78 5.52 -9.61
CA GLY A 293 4.44 6.82 -9.74
C GLY A 293 3.81 7.75 -10.77
N ILE A 294 3.01 7.22 -11.69
CA ILE A 294 2.37 8.01 -12.76
C ILE A 294 1.15 8.75 -12.19
N HIS A 295 1.24 10.07 -12.13
CA HIS A 295 0.14 10.95 -11.68
C HIS A 295 -0.57 11.60 -12.85
N LEU A 296 0.14 11.82 -13.96
CA LEU A 296 -0.39 12.39 -15.20
C LEU A 296 -0.12 11.41 -16.34
N LEU A 297 -1.18 10.97 -17.00
CA LEU A 297 -1.13 10.10 -18.16
C LEU A 297 -1.39 10.91 -19.43
N THR A 298 -0.37 11.04 -20.29
CA THR A 298 -0.54 11.68 -21.60
C THR A 298 -1.22 10.75 -22.59
N ALA A 299 -1.84 11.30 -23.63
CA ALA A 299 -2.51 10.51 -24.67
C ALA A 299 -1.56 9.54 -25.37
N ASP A 300 -0.32 9.97 -25.67
CA ASP A 300 0.68 9.13 -26.34
C ASP A 300 1.12 7.93 -25.49
N VAL A 301 1.29 8.14 -24.17
CA VAL A 301 1.62 7.06 -23.21
C VAL A 301 0.43 6.11 -23.05
N ALA A 302 -0.78 6.65 -22.99
CA ALA A 302 -2.00 5.86 -22.95
C ALA A 302 -2.15 4.99 -24.22
N ALA A 303 -1.89 5.58 -25.39
CA ALA A 303 -1.90 4.87 -26.68
C ALA A 303 -0.85 3.74 -26.74
N ALA A 304 0.34 3.96 -26.18
CA ALA A 304 1.34 2.91 -26.05
C ALA A 304 0.82 1.75 -25.19
N PHE A 305 0.18 2.03 -24.06
CA PHE A 305 -0.39 1.02 -23.18
C PHE A 305 -1.65 0.32 -23.73
N ALA A 306 -2.30 0.87 -24.76
CA ALA A 306 -3.38 0.17 -25.46
C ALA A 306 -2.94 -1.20 -26.02
N MET A 307 -1.64 -1.38 -26.27
CA MET A 307 -1.06 -2.65 -26.74
C MET A 307 -0.82 -3.68 -25.62
N HIS A 308 -0.82 -3.25 -24.34
CA HIS A 308 -0.63 -4.15 -23.20
C HIS A 308 -1.85 -5.06 -23.03
N ARG A 309 -1.63 -6.33 -22.71
CA ARG A 309 -2.70 -7.34 -22.62
C ARG A 309 -2.98 -7.81 -21.20
N GLY A 310 -2.08 -7.56 -20.27
CA GLY A 310 -2.24 -7.87 -18.85
C GLY A 310 -3.08 -6.82 -18.11
N VAL A 311 -3.04 -6.85 -16.79
CA VAL A 311 -3.67 -5.83 -15.97
C VAL A 311 -2.78 -4.61 -15.88
N LEU A 312 -3.28 -3.43 -16.26
CA LEU A 312 -2.59 -2.15 -16.13
C LEU A 312 -3.10 -1.40 -14.89
N CYS A 313 -2.20 -1.19 -13.90
CA CYS A 313 -2.53 -0.50 -12.67
C CYS A 313 -1.91 0.90 -12.64
N LEU A 314 -2.76 1.93 -12.62
CA LEU A 314 -2.41 3.35 -12.57
C LEU A 314 -3.10 4.03 -11.37
N PRO A 315 -2.79 3.60 -10.13
CA PRO A 315 -3.56 3.97 -8.95
C PRO A 315 -3.38 5.43 -8.49
N SER A 316 -2.47 6.18 -9.10
CA SER A 316 -2.20 7.58 -8.74
C SER A 316 -2.68 8.59 -9.79
N VAL A 317 -3.26 8.13 -10.89
CA VAL A 317 -3.86 9.00 -11.91
C VAL A 317 -5.19 9.53 -11.38
N ALA A 318 -5.25 10.83 -11.09
CA ALA A 318 -6.43 11.47 -10.50
C ALA A 318 -7.43 11.98 -11.56
N THR A 319 -6.96 12.30 -12.75
CA THR A 319 -7.76 12.81 -13.87
C THR A 319 -7.26 12.24 -15.20
N LEU A 320 -8.15 12.12 -16.18
CA LEU A 320 -7.82 11.71 -17.54
C LEU A 320 -8.33 12.73 -18.55
N SER A 321 -7.52 13.06 -19.55
CA SER A 321 -8.02 13.76 -20.75
C SER A 321 -8.89 12.82 -21.61
N ALA A 322 -9.78 13.37 -22.41
CA ALA A 322 -10.60 12.59 -23.34
C ALA A 322 -9.73 11.71 -24.26
N ALA A 323 -8.66 12.25 -24.81
CA ALA A 323 -7.75 11.51 -25.69
C ALA A 323 -7.01 10.38 -24.97
N ALA A 324 -6.62 10.57 -23.69
CA ALA A 324 -6.02 9.49 -22.89
C ALA A 324 -7.05 8.40 -22.55
N ALA A 325 -8.29 8.79 -22.28
CA ALA A 325 -9.40 7.88 -22.02
C ALA A 325 -9.75 7.04 -23.27
N GLU A 326 -9.81 7.67 -24.44
CA GLU A 326 -10.02 7.01 -25.73
C GLU A 326 -8.92 5.96 -26.01
N ALA A 327 -7.66 6.34 -25.77
CA ALA A 327 -6.54 5.43 -25.93
C ALA A 327 -6.61 4.24 -24.96
N LEU A 328 -6.92 4.49 -23.66
CA LEU A 328 -7.09 3.42 -22.67
C LEU A 328 -8.30 2.53 -22.95
N ALA A 329 -9.35 3.06 -23.57
CA ALA A 329 -10.52 2.26 -23.97
C ALA A 329 -10.15 1.14 -24.98
N MET A 330 -9.07 1.32 -25.75
CA MET A 330 -8.54 0.30 -26.66
C MET A 330 -7.74 -0.81 -25.96
N HIS A 331 -7.38 -0.62 -24.68
CA HIS A 331 -6.70 -1.64 -23.89
C HIS A 331 -7.63 -2.85 -23.66
N ARG A 332 -7.10 -4.07 -23.79
CA ARG A 332 -7.91 -5.30 -23.73
C ARG A 332 -7.82 -6.05 -22.40
N GLY A 333 -6.87 -5.68 -21.54
CA GLY A 333 -6.72 -6.26 -20.20
C GLY A 333 -7.55 -5.54 -19.15
N GLY A 334 -7.35 -5.86 -17.88
CA GLY A 334 -7.97 -5.11 -16.78
C GLY A 334 -7.31 -3.74 -16.58
N LEU A 335 -8.10 -2.72 -16.23
CA LEU A 335 -7.63 -1.39 -15.86
C LEU A 335 -7.90 -1.12 -14.38
N VAL A 336 -6.87 -0.73 -13.63
CA VAL A 336 -7.00 -0.27 -12.25
C VAL A 336 -6.71 1.24 -12.20
N LEU A 337 -7.76 2.03 -12.07
CA LEU A 337 -7.73 3.49 -12.00
C LEU A 337 -8.27 3.96 -10.63
N SER A 338 -7.86 3.28 -9.57
CA SER A 338 -8.36 3.50 -8.21
C SER A 338 -8.08 4.90 -7.64
N GLY A 339 -7.16 5.66 -8.24
CA GLY A 339 -6.88 7.06 -7.87
C GLY A 339 -7.75 8.10 -8.57
N LEU A 340 -8.53 7.69 -9.57
CA LEU A 340 -9.33 8.62 -10.37
C LEU A 340 -10.43 9.25 -9.51
N THR A 341 -10.47 10.59 -9.45
CA THR A 341 -11.42 11.34 -8.62
C THR A 341 -12.43 12.14 -9.42
N THR A 342 -12.05 12.55 -10.64
CA THR A 342 -12.89 13.30 -11.55
C THR A 342 -12.71 12.83 -12.98
N LEU A 343 -13.76 12.96 -13.79
CA LEU A 343 -13.74 12.55 -15.18
C LEU A 343 -14.68 13.43 -16.00
N SER A 344 -14.20 13.98 -17.11
CA SER A 344 -15.06 14.75 -18.01
C SER A 344 -16.07 13.84 -18.71
N PRO A 345 -17.23 14.36 -19.17
CA PRO A 345 -18.22 13.57 -19.91
C PRO A 345 -17.63 12.84 -21.11
N ASP A 346 -16.79 13.50 -21.90
CA ASP A 346 -16.14 12.87 -23.06
C ASP A 346 -15.19 11.73 -22.66
N ALA A 347 -14.41 11.91 -21.59
CA ALA A 347 -13.55 10.87 -21.07
C ALA A 347 -14.36 9.69 -20.48
N ALA A 348 -15.51 9.97 -19.83
CA ALA A 348 -16.42 8.94 -19.33
C ALA A 348 -17.03 8.13 -20.48
N ARG A 349 -17.46 8.80 -21.53
CA ARG A 349 -18.00 8.17 -22.74
C ARG A 349 -16.95 7.26 -23.41
N ALA A 350 -15.71 7.73 -23.50
CA ALA A 350 -14.62 6.97 -24.06
C ALA A 350 -14.32 5.70 -23.25
N LEU A 351 -14.18 5.82 -21.92
CA LEU A 351 -13.90 4.68 -21.03
C LEU A 351 -15.07 3.67 -20.96
N ALA A 352 -16.31 4.08 -21.19
CA ALA A 352 -17.43 3.15 -21.28
C ALA A 352 -17.23 2.11 -22.38
N GLY A 353 -16.50 2.46 -23.47
CA GLY A 353 -16.13 1.54 -24.53
C GLY A 353 -15.08 0.49 -24.18
N HIS A 354 -14.43 0.58 -23.02
CA HIS A 354 -13.45 -0.43 -22.61
C HIS A 354 -14.11 -1.79 -22.38
N GLU A 355 -13.59 -2.86 -23.02
CA GLU A 355 -14.19 -4.21 -22.94
C GLU A 355 -13.78 -5.00 -21.68
N GLY A 356 -12.64 -4.65 -21.04
CA GLY A 356 -12.11 -5.34 -19.86
C GLY A 356 -12.74 -4.91 -18.55
N GLU A 357 -12.28 -5.52 -17.45
CA GLU A 357 -12.60 -5.04 -16.11
C GLU A 357 -11.92 -3.70 -15.85
N ILE A 358 -12.62 -2.79 -15.16
CA ILE A 358 -12.10 -1.49 -14.78
C ILE A 358 -12.44 -1.19 -13.32
N ASP A 359 -11.42 -0.83 -12.53
CA ASP A 359 -11.60 -0.38 -11.14
C ASP A 359 -11.69 1.15 -11.09
N LEU A 360 -12.88 1.63 -10.75
CA LEU A 360 -13.24 3.05 -10.59
C LEU A 360 -13.76 3.34 -9.18
N TYR A 361 -13.30 2.59 -8.18
CA TYR A 361 -13.86 2.68 -6.83
C TYR A 361 -13.82 4.11 -6.27
N THR A 362 -12.68 4.80 -6.34
CA THR A 362 -12.55 6.17 -5.80
C THR A 362 -13.40 7.16 -6.58
N LEU A 363 -13.51 7.01 -7.89
CA LEU A 363 -14.39 7.85 -8.72
C LEU A 363 -15.83 7.73 -8.25
N ALA A 364 -16.33 6.53 -8.05
CA ALA A 364 -17.68 6.30 -7.53
C ALA A 364 -17.91 6.91 -6.14
N GLN A 365 -16.86 6.93 -5.30
CA GLN A 365 -16.95 7.48 -3.93
C GLN A 365 -16.81 9.01 -3.87
N SER A 366 -16.19 9.66 -4.85
CA SER A 366 -15.76 11.06 -4.78
C SER A 366 -16.36 11.97 -5.84
N ALA A 367 -16.69 11.47 -7.02
CA ALA A 367 -17.13 12.29 -8.13
C ALA A 367 -18.55 12.86 -7.91
N PRO A 368 -18.78 14.13 -8.28
CA PRO A 368 -20.12 14.61 -8.49
C PRO A 368 -20.75 13.88 -9.69
N LEU A 369 -22.01 13.50 -9.58
CA LEU A 369 -22.74 12.86 -10.67
C LEU A 369 -23.41 13.95 -11.51
N ASP A 370 -22.66 14.57 -12.41
CA ASP A 370 -23.02 15.75 -13.16
C ASP A 370 -23.26 15.49 -14.66
N SER A 371 -23.08 14.24 -15.12
CA SER A 371 -23.28 13.88 -16.52
C SER A 371 -23.87 12.48 -16.70
N VAL A 372 -24.65 12.32 -17.77
CA VAL A 372 -25.24 11.02 -18.18
C VAL A 372 -24.14 10.02 -18.56
N ASP A 373 -23.07 10.48 -19.19
CA ASP A 373 -21.96 9.61 -19.60
C ASP A 373 -21.22 9.03 -18.40
N LEU A 374 -21.02 9.83 -17.33
CA LEU A 374 -20.45 9.34 -16.08
C LEU A 374 -21.39 8.35 -15.39
N ALA A 375 -22.70 8.64 -15.33
CA ALA A 375 -23.69 7.72 -14.77
C ALA A 375 -23.67 6.38 -15.52
N ARG A 376 -23.62 6.41 -16.86
CA ARG A 376 -23.54 5.23 -17.72
C ARG A 376 -22.29 4.43 -17.44
N LEU A 377 -21.11 5.06 -17.45
CA LEU A 377 -19.82 4.40 -17.16
C LEU A 377 -19.88 3.66 -15.81
N LEU A 378 -20.33 4.34 -14.75
CA LEU A 378 -20.38 3.76 -13.41
C LEU A 378 -21.38 2.59 -13.33
N THR A 379 -22.57 2.71 -13.94
CA THR A 379 -23.58 1.64 -13.92
C THR A 379 -23.21 0.43 -14.77
N GLU A 380 -22.48 0.62 -15.86
CA GLU A 380 -22.01 -0.46 -16.72
C GLU A 380 -20.82 -1.22 -16.12
N LYS A 381 -19.94 -0.52 -15.40
CA LYS A 381 -18.69 -1.09 -14.88
C LYS A 381 -18.74 -1.54 -13.42
N ILE A 382 -19.68 -1.04 -12.63
CA ILE A 382 -19.80 -1.31 -11.19
C ILE A 382 -21.14 -1.96 -10.87
N ARG A 383 -21.14 -3.22 -10.43
CA ARG A 383 -22.36 -3.96 -10.09
C ARG A 383 -23.00 -3.54 -8.77
N LEU A 384 -22.19 -3.09 -7.80
CA LEU A 384 -22.63 -2.60 -6.50
C LEU A 384 -22.17 -1.14 -6.37
N LEU A 385 -22.92 -0.24 -7.00
CA LEU A 385 -22.59 1.17 -7.07
C LEU A 385 -23.14 1.93 -5.86
N SER A 386 -22.25 2.51 -5.06
CA SER A 386 -22.62 3.43 -3.97
C SER A 386 -22.05 4.82 -4.26
N LEU A 387 -22.89 5.84 -4.20
CA LEU A 387 -22.58 7.23 -4.55
C LEU A 387 -22.80 8.15 -3.34
N PRO A 388 -21.96 8.06 -2.30
CA PRO A 388 -22.20 8.76 -1.03
C PRO A 388 -21.97 10.27 -1.10
N LYS A 389 -21.32 10.78 -2.15
CA LYS A 389 -21.07 12.21 -2.36
C LYS A 389 -22.14 12.91 -3.20
N VAL A 390 -23.07 12.16 -3.77
CA VAL A 390 -24.22 12.74 -4.50
C VAL A 390 -25.23 13.22 -3.47
N LEU A 391 -25.16 14.51 -3.14
CA LEU A 391 -26.07 15.17 -2.19
C LEU A 391 -27.26 15.81 -2.91
N ARG A 392 -27.10 16.20 -4.16
CA ARG A 392 -28.12 16.89 -4.99
C ARG A 392 -28.06 16.32 -6.40
N LEU A 393 -29.23 16.17 -7.00
CA LEU A 393 -29.41 15.89 -8.42
C LEU A 393 -30.30 17.01 -9.01
N ASP A 394 -29.65 18.14 -9.34
CA ASP A 394 -30.25 19.35 -9.87
C ASP A 394 -29.56 19.85 -11.16
N ALA A 395 -28.66 19.05 -11.73
CA ALA A 395 -28.06 19.34 -13.03
C ALA A 395 -29.12 19.37 -14.14
N THR A 396 -28.80 20.02 -15.24
CA THR A 396 -29.67 20.11 -16.43
C THR A 396 -30.16 18.73 -16.90
N ASP A 397 -29.34 17.71 -16.74
CA ASP A 397 -29.62 16.34 -17.16
C ASP A 397 -30.03 15.42 -16.00
N ALA A 398 -30.43 15.98 -14.83
CA ALA A 398 -30.71 15.19 -13.62
C ALA A 398 -31.71 14.04 -13.86
N VAL A 399 -32.75 14.26 -14.64
CA VAL A 399 -33.73 13.22 -15.00
C VAL A 399 -33.10 12.14 -15.88
N ALA A 400 -32.27 12.50 -16.85
CA ALA A 400 -31.60 11.55 -17.74
C ALA A 400 -30.54 10.75 -16.98
N ILE A 401 -29.85 11.37 -16.00
CA ILE A 401 -28.95 10.69 -15.06
C ILE A 401 -29.74 9.67 -14.22
N ALA A 402 -30.85 10.09 -13.63
CA ALA A 402 -31.74 9.25 -12.84
C ALA A 402 -32.28 8.05 -13.63
N ASP A 403 -32.71 8.25 -14.86
CA ASP A 403 -33.14 7.21 -15.79
C ASP A 403 -32.00 6.21 -16.09
N THR A 404 -30.79 6.72 -16.25
CA THR A 404 -29.61 5.88 -16.50
C THR A 404 -29.30 4.99 -15.29
N LEU A 405 -29.35 5.56 -14.07
CA LEU A 405 -29.20 4.81 -12.82
C LEU A 405 -30.32 3.77 -12.64
N ALA A 406 -31.55 4.13 -12.95
CA ALA A 406 -32.74 3.27 -12.83
C ALA A 406 -32.67 2.04 -13.77
N ARG A 407 -32.02 2.16 -14.93
CA ARG A 407 -31.83 1.08 -15.91
C ARG A 407 -30.64 0.18 -15.59
N SER A 408 -29.89 0.48 -14.54
CA SER A 408 -28.75 -0.35 -14.13
C SER A 408 -29.17 -1.80 -13.88
N THR A 409 -28.38 -2.74 -14.32
CA THR A 409 -28.54 -4.17 -13.99
C THR A 409 -28.00 -4.51 -12.61
N GLY A 410 -27.16 -3.65 -12.04
CA GLY A 410 -26.59 -3.74 -10.71
C GLY A 410 -27.38 -2.96 -9.66
N SER A 411 -26.98 -3.09 -8.40
CA SER A 411 -27.55 -2.32 -7.29
C SER A 411 -26.94 -0.93 -7.25
N VAL A 412 -27.77 0.11 -7.17
CA VAL A 412 -27.35 1.51 -7.05
C VAL A 412 -27.84 2.07 -5.73
N SER A 413 -26.98 2.75 -4.98
CA SER A 413 -27.33 3.41 -3.71
C SER A 413 -26.87 4.86 -3.69
N LEU A 414 -27.78 5.76 -3.32
CA LEU A 414 -27.58 7.19 -3.14
C LEU A 414 -27.86 7.56 -1.67
N PRO A 415 -27.05 7.09 -0.71
CA PRO A 415 -27.39 7.11 0.71
C PRO A 415 -27.53 8.51 1.32
N ASN A 416 -26.95 9.53 0.68
CA ASN A 416 -26.92 10.89 1.20
C ASN A 416 -27.62 11.91 0.27
N LEU A 417 -28.48 11.45 -0.63
CA LEU A 417 -29.25 12.34 -1.49
C LEU A 417 -30.20 13.19 -0.63
N LYS A 418 -30.05 14.51 -0.70
CA LYS A 418 -30.79 15.49 0.11
C LYS A 418 -31.72 16.38 -0.72
N ALA A 419 -31.51 16.52 -2.03
CA ALA A 419 -32.30 17.37 -2.88
C ALA A 419 -32.37 16.84 -4.31
N ALA A 420 -33.56 16.79 -4.89
CA ALA A 420 -33.82 16.45 -6.28
C ALA A 420 -35.20 16.99 -6.75
N SER A 421 -35.40 17.12 -8.06
CA SER A 421 -36.72 17.46 -8.57
C SER A 421 -37.72 16.29 -8.46
N PRO A 422 -39.01 16.52 -8.40
CA PRO A 422 -40.01 15.43 -8.39
C PRO A 422 -39.87 14.48 -9.58
N ALA A 423 -39.54 14.99 -10.78
CA ALA A 423 -39.31 14.17 -11.96
C ALA A 423 -38.05 13.27 -11.80
N THR A 424 -36.98 13.83 -11.24
CA THR A 424 -35.75 13.07 -10.94
C THR A 424 -36.01 11.95 -9.93
N VAL A 425 -36.76 12.23 -8.86
CA VAL A 425 -37.15 11.23 -7.86
C VAL A 425 -37.99 10.12 -8.47
N ALA A 426 -38.98 10.50 -9.29
CA ALA A 426 -39.85 9.54 -9.99
C ALA A 426 -39.03 8.62 -10.91
N ALA A 427 -38.05 9.17 -11.65
CA ALA A 427 -37.15 8.40 -12.49
C ALA A 427 -36.29 7.40 -11.67
N LEU A 428 -35.71 7.81 -10.53
CA LEU A 428 -34.99 6.94 -9.64
C LEU A 428 -35.84 5.78 -9.09
N LEU A 429 -37.06 6.07 -8.66
CA LEU A 429 -38.00 5.09 -8.11
C LEU A 429 -38.57 4.12 -9.17
N ALA A 430 -38.49 4.45 -10.47
CA ALA A 430 -38.78 3.51 -11.54
C ALA A 430 -37.79 2.35 -11.62
N GLY A 431 -36.59 2.52 -11.09
CA GLY A 431 -35.54 1.47 -11.00
C GLY A 431 -35.80 0.52 -9.84
N ARG A 432 -35.82 -0.80 -10.11
CA ARG A 432 -36.04 -1.82 -9.07
C ARG A 432 -34.85 -1.99 -8.12
N ASN A 433 -33.66 -1.55 -8.52
CA ASN A 433 -32.41 -1.78 -7.83
C ASN A 433 -31.78 -0.48 -7.32
N VAL A 434 -32.54 0.62 -7.27
CA VAL A 434 -32.06 1.93 -6.79
C VAL A 434 -32.56 2.16 -5.37
N ALA A 435 -31.64 2.43 -4.45
CA ALA A 435 -31.94 2.79 -3.07
C ALA A 435 -31.61 4.28 -2.85
N ILE A 436 -32.62 5.03 -2.39
CA ILE A 436 -32.51 6.44 -1.99
C ILE A 436 -32.97 6.59 -0.54
N PRO A 437 -32.66 7.70 0.16
CA PRO A 437 -33.20 8.00 1.47
C PRO A 437 -34.75 8.10 1.46
N PRO A 438 -35.40 8.06 2.63
CA PRO A 438 -36.84 8.34 2.74
C PRO A 438 -37.23 9.67 2.09
N LEU A 439 -38.40 9.73 1.44
CA LEU A 439 -38.80 10.92 0.66
C LEU A 439 -38.97 12.18 1.51
N ASP A 440 -39.28 12.03 2.78
CA ASP A 440 -39.40 13.12 3.76
C ASP A 440 -38.04 13.72 4.16
N GLU A 441 -36.92 13.03 3.85
CA GLU A 441 -35.54 13.52 4.03
C GLU A 441 -35.00 14.23 2.77
N ILE A 442 -35.74 14.19 1.63
CA ILE A 442 -35.31 14.76 0.36
C ILE A 442 -36.05 16.08 0.09
N GLU A 443 -35.30 17.17 -0.02
CA GLU A 443 -35.83 18.48 -0.46
C GLU A 443 -36.28 18.40 -1.92
N MET A 444 -37.58 18.65 -2.19
CA MET A 444 -38.12 18.67 -3.55
C MET A 444 -37.82 20.01 -4.21
N LEU A 445 -36.94 19.99 -5.21
CA LEU A 445 -36.52 21.17 -5.96
C LEU A 445 -37.64 21.56 -6.95
N VAL A 446 -37.98 22.87 -7.01
CA VAL A 446 -38.90 23.40 -8.03
C VAL A 446 -38.18 23.33 -9.38
N GLU A 447 -38.83 22.72 -10.37
CA GLU A 447 -38.31 22.74 -11.74
C GLU A 447 -38.33 24.16 -12.25
N PRO A 448 -37.24 24.68 -12.89
CA PRO A 448 -37.30 25.98 -13.54
C PRO A 448 -38.39 25.92 -14.61
N SER A 449 -39.43 26.76 -14.44
CA SER A 449 -40.52 26.85 -15.40
C SER A 449 -39.93 27.21 -16.77
N ALA A 450 -40.14 26.34 -17.75
CA ALA A 450 -39.77 26.62 -19.13
C ALA A 450 -40.64 27.82 -19.61
N GLY A 451 -40.09 29.03 -19.49
CA GLY A 451 -40.77 30.19 -20.10
C GLY A 451 -40.84 31.48 -19.28
N GLU A 452 -39.88 31.86 -18.48
CA GLU A 452 -39.73 33.29 -18.15
C GLU A 452 -38.53 33.87 -18.89
N PRO A 453 -38.73 34.82 -19.83
CA PRO A 453 -37.62 35.54 -20.43
C PRO A 453 -36.95 36.38 -19.33
N LEU A 454 -35.62 36.32 -19.25
CA LEU A 454 -34.83 37.22 -18.43
C LEU A 454 -35.28 38.67 -18.71
N VAL A 455 -35.98 39.26 -17.77
CA VAL A 455 -36.21 40.70 -17.76
C VAL A 455 -34.86 41.35 -17.56
N GLN A 456 -34.27 41.84 -18.65
CA GLN A 456 -33.14 42.75 -18.59
C GLN A 456 -33.58 43.96 -17.76
N GLY A 457 -33.10 44.04 -16.53
CA GLY A 457 -33.25 45.27 -15.73
C GLY A 457 -32.57 46.40 -16.45
N ASP A 458 -33.39 47.31 -16.89
CA ASP A 458 -33.00 48.60 -17.46
C ASP A 458 -32.22 49.38 -16.39
N VAL A 459 -30.94 49.56 -16.60
CA VAL A 459 -30.08 50.43 -15.79
C VAL A 459 -30.32 51.83 -16.35
N GLY A 460 -31.41 52.47 -15.90
CA GLY A 460 -31.64 53.91 -16.11
C GLY A 460 -30.56 54.68 -15.35
N GLY A 461 -29.81 55.49 -16.10
CA GLY A 461 -28.93 56.48 -15.53
C GLY A 461 -29.66 57.61 -14.78
N ASP A 462 -28.98 58.10 -13.77
CA ASP A 462 -28.79 59.51 -13.47
C ASP A 462 -27.57 59.65 -12.51
#